data_435abaddf55e4c415c29cc20618a5186
#
_entry.id   435abaddf55e4c415c29cc20618a5186
#
_cell.length_a   1.000
_cell.length_b   1.000
_cell.length_c   1.000
_cell.angle_alpha   90.00
_cell.angle_beta   90.00
_cell.angle_gamma   90.00
#
_symmetry.space_group_name_H-M   'P 1'
#
loop_
_entity.id
_entity.type
_entity.pdbx_description
1 polymer ?
#
loop_
_entity_poly.entity_id
_entity_poly.type
_entity_poly.pdbx_seq_one_letter_code
_entity_poly.pdbx_strand_id
1 'polypeptide(L)'
;YGLLPFSVILGVVAGLIVLEPNLSTAVLVTITAMTMFFIAGATPRQVAVCVGVFLLTCGLLFTRYPHARERIGQMISAGGDPTQATNEQIQQFGVAFKNGGLFGVGLGNSGQKTNMPLPWTDGIVSVIGEEFGLPGTLFVVALYLGLTFRGLRIASQARDGFGFLLAFGITIWLVFQAIVHVAAATGLGPLTGVTLPFVSYGGSSLVINMA
;
A
#
# COMPACT_ATOMS: atom_id res chain seq x y z
N TYR A 1 12.62 17.06 22.56
CA TYR A 1 11.53 16.51 23.41
C TYR A 1 10.46 15.74 22.62
N GLY A 2 10.41 15.82 21.27
CA GLY A 2 9.37 15.15 20.46
C GLY A 2 9.61 13.66 20.14
N LEU A 3 10.86 13.18 20.19
CA LEU A 3 11.19 11.81 19.78
C LEU A 3 10.54 10.75 20.70
N LEU A 4 10.63 10.95 22.02
CA LEU A 4 10.16 9.95 22.98
C LEU A 4 8.64 9.74 22.93
N PRO A 5 7.79 10.80 23.02
CA PRO A 5 6.34 10.60 22.91
C PRO A 5 5.93 10.07 21.52
N PHE A 6 6.57 10.54 20.46
CA PHE A 6 6.32 10.01 19.11
C PHE A 6 6.62 8.50 19.03
N SER A 7 7.80 8.08 19.49
CA SER A 7 8.21 6.67 19.44
C SER A 7 7.33 5.77 20.31
N VAL A 8 6.87 6.26 21.48
CA VAL A 8 5.96 5.51 22.36
C VAL A 8 4.60 5.32 21.68
N ILE A 9 4.01 6.39 21.15
CA ILE A 9 2.69 6.32 20.48
C ILE A 9 2.78 5.42 19.27
N LEU A 10 3.78 5.62 18.41
CA LEU A 10 3.97 4.79 17.22
C LEU A 10 4.22 3.33 17.58
N GLY A 11 5.03 3.06 18.60
CA GLY A 11 5.33 1.71 19.07
C GLY A 11 4.09 0.99 19.61
N VAL A 12 3.24 1.70 20.35
CA VAL A 12 1.97 1.13 20.86
C VAL A 12 1.03 0.84 19.68
N VAL A 13 0.81 1.79 18.78
CA VAL A 13 -0.10 1.61 17.63
C VAL A 13 0.40 0.50 16.70
N ALA A 14 1.66 0.54 16.30
CA ALA A 14 2.23 -0.49 15.44
C ALA A 14 2.24 -1.86 16.12
N GLY A 15 2.54 -1.91 17.43
CA GLY A 15 2.50 -3.14 18.21
C GLY A 15 1.12 -3.77 18.28
N LEU A 16 0.07 -2.98 18.51
CA LEU A 16 -1.32 -3.47 18.49
C LEU A 16 -1.70 -4.04 17.12
N ILE A 17 -1.33 -3.35 16.03
CA ILE A 17 -1.60 -3.82 14.66
C ILE A 17 -0.87 -5.14 14.36
N VAL A 18 0.36 -5.29 14.86
CA VAL A 18 1.12 -6.55 14.71
C VAL A 18 0.48 -7.70 15.48
N LEU A 19 -0.15 -7.45 16.63
CA LEU A 19 -0.90 -8.46 17.36
C LEU A 19 -2.13 -8.97 16.57
N GLU A 20 -2.68 -8.19 15.65
CA GLU A 20 -3.74 -8.59 14.71
C GLU A 20 -3.21 -9.31 13.46
N PRO A 21 -2.06 -9.93 13.45
CA PRO A 21 -1.14 -10.37 12.39
C PRO A 21 -1.22 -9.56 11.07
N ASN A 22 -1.41 -8.25 11.16
CA ASN A 22 -1.49 -7.36 10.00
C ASN A 22 -0.20 -6.56 9.80
N LEU A 23 0.88 -7.27 9.42
CA LEU A 23 2.21 -6.68 9.24
C LEU A 23 2.24 -5.59 8.18
N SER A 24 1.48 -5.74 7.09
CA SER A 24 1.46 -4.77 5.98
C SER A 24 0.94 -3.41 6.43
N THR A 25 -0.15 -3.40 7.19
CA THR A 25 -0.70 -2.15 7.75
C THR A 25 0.25 -1.53 8.79
N ALA A 26 0.88 -2.35 9.65
CA ALA A 26 1.87 -1.85 10.61
C ALA A 26 3.05 -1.15 9.92
N VAL A 27 3.57 -1.74 8.84
CA VAL A 27 4.64 -1.15 8.02
C VAL A 27 4.16 0.17 7.41
N LEU A 28 2.98 0.20 6.83
CA LEU A 28 2.40 1.37 6.16
C LEU A 28 2.18 2.52 7.14
N VAL A 29 1.60 2.26 8.31
CA VAL A 29 1.43 3.25 9.39
C VAL A 29 2.79 3.80 9.83
N THR A 30 3.76 2.91 10.02
CA THR A 30 5.10 3.32 10.49
C THR A 30 5.80 4.19 9.46
N ILE A 31 5.80 3.82 8.18
CA ILE A 31 6.43 4.62 7.12
C ILE A 31 5.76 5.99 7.01
N THR A 32 4.42 6.05 7.06
CA THR A 32 3.68 7.32 7.01
C THR A 32 4.03 8.21 8.20
N ALA A 33 3.97 7.66 9.41
CA ALA A 33 4.29 8.41 10.64
C ALA A 33 5.75 8.91 10.64
N MET A 34 6.69 8.10 10.17
CA MET A 34 8.09 8.48 10.02
C MET A 34 8.27 9.62 9.02
N THR A 35 7.57 9.55 7.88
CA THR A 35 7.60 10.61 6.86
C THR A 35 7.05 11.92 7.44
N MET A 36 5.93 11.86 8.17
CA MET A 36 5.37 13.01 8.86
C MET A 36 6.33 13.58 9.93
N PHE A 37 6.96 12.72 10.72
CA PHE A 37 7.92 13.12 11.75
C PHE A 37 9.13 13.82 11.14
N PHE A 38 9.64 13.33 10.02
CA PHE A 38 10.74 13.95 9.29
C PHE A 38 10.34 15.34 8.77
N ILE A 39 9.18 15.48 8.15
CA ILE A 39 8.65 16.75 7.60
C ILE A 39 8.32 17.74 8.73
N ALA A 40 7.94 17.24 9.90
CA ALA A 40 7.72 18.09 11.11
C ALA A 40 9.02 18.69 11.68
N GLY A 41 10.18 18.43 11.06
CA GLY A 41 11.47 19.00 11.45
C GLY A 41 12.32 18.12 12.37
N ALA A 42 12.06 16.81 12.38
CA ALA A 42 12.93 15.87 13.09
C ALA A 42 14.35 15.89 12.50
N THR A 43 15.34 15.78 13.37
CA THR A 43 16.74 15.72 12.91
C THR A 43 17.01 14.40 12.19
N PRO A 44 17.91 14.38 11.19
CA PRO A 44 18.27 13.13 10.49
C PRO A 44 18.74 12.01 11.42
N ARG A 45 19.37 12.37 12.54
CA ARG A 45 19.78 11.38 13.56
C ARG A 45 18.59 10.71 14.24
N GLN A 46 17.54 11.48 14.57
CA GLN A 46 16.32 10.95 15.16
C GLN A 46 15.61 10.01 14.21
N VAL A 47 15.50 10.39 12.94
CA VAL A 47 14.93 9.54 11.90
C VAL A 47 15.75 8.25 11.75
N ALA A 48 17.08 8.34 11.69
CA ALA A 48 17.95 7.17 11.60
C ALA A 48 17.77 6.19 12.78
N VAL A 49 17.62 6.72 14.01
CA VAL A 49 17.34 5.89 15.19
C VAL A 49 16.00 5.19 15.06
N CYS A 50 14.95 5.92 14.67
CA CYS A 50 13.61 5.33 14.48
C CYS A 50 13.62 4.27 13.37
N VAL A 51 14.28 4.54 12.23
CA VAL A 51 14.44 3.57 11.13
C VAL A 51 15.22 2.34 11.61
N GLY A 52 16.31 2.53 12.38
CA GLY A 52 17.07 1.43 12.96
C GLY A 52 16.23 0.55 13.88
N VAL A 53 15.46 1.15 14.79
CA VAL A 53 14.54 0.43 15.67
C VAL A 53 13.47 -0.30 14.86
N PHE A 54 12.88 0.35 13.86
CA PHE A 54 11.89 -0.26 12.97
C PHE A 54 12.45 -1.47 12.22
N LEU A 55 13.62 -1.35 11.60
CA LEU A 55 14.27 -2.47 10.89
C LEU A 55 14.62 -3.62 11.83
N LEU A 56 15.06 -3.32 13.04
CA LEU A 56 15.37 -4.31 14.05
C LEU A 56 14.09 -5.05 14.49
N THR A 57 13.01 -4.32 14.71
CA THR A 57 11.69 -4.89 15.04
C THR A 57 11.16 -5.75 13.90
N CYS A 58 11.22 -5.26 12.65
CA CYS A 58 10.85 -6.04 11.46
C CYS A 58 11.70 -7.31 11.33
N GLY A 59 13.01 -7.22 11.57
CA GLY A 59 13.89 -8.38 11.56
C GLY A 59 13.53 -9.43 12.60
N LEU A 60 13.23 -9.01 13.84
CA LEU A 60 12.76 -9.89 14.90
C LEU A 60 11.41 -10.52 14.57
N LEU A 61 10.46 -9.74 14.03
CA LEU A 61 9.16 -10.25 13.60
C LEU A 61 9.31 -11.25 12.44
N PHE A 62 10.21 -10.96 11.50
CA PHE A 62 10.50 -11.85 10.38
C PHE A 62 11.01 -13.23 10.84
N THR A 63 11.78 -13.28 11.94
CA THR A 63 12.23 -14.55 12.50
C THR A 63 11.13 -15.29 13.26
N ARG A 64 10.15 -14.58 13.82
CA ARG A 64 9.05 -15.13 14.63
C ARG A 64 7.83 -15.54 13.83
N TYR A 65 7.57 -14.89 12.68
CA TYR A 65 6.37 -15.13 11.88
C TYR A 65 6.73 -15.80 10.54
N PRO A 66 6.52 -17.13 10.39
CA PRO A 66 6.82 -17.86 9.15
C PRO A 66 6.10 -17.27 7.91
N HIS A 67 4.86 -16.81 8.06
CA HIS A 67 4.08 -16.21 6.98
C HIS A 67 4.72 -14.95 6.37
N ALA A 68 5.49 -14.17 7.12
CA ALA A 68 6.21 -13.02 6.57
C ALA A 68 7.37 -13.49 5.66
N ARG A 69 8.02 -14.60 6.03
CA ARG A 69 9.09 -15.21 5.21
C ARG A 69 8.54 -15.80 3.92
N GLU A 70 7.40 -16.49 3.99
CA GLU A 70 6.73 -17.06 2.82
C GLU A 70 6.33 -15.97 1.81
N ARG A 71 5.75 -14.85 2.27
CA ARG A 71 5.35 -13.73 1.39
C ARG A 71 6.55 -13.12 0.64
N ILE A 72 7.67 -12.92 1.32
CA ILE A 72 8.89 -12.39 0.69
C ILE A 72 9.50 -13.45 -0.23
N GLY A 73 9.51 -14.72 0.17
CA GLY A 73 9.96 -15.84 -0.67
C GLY A 73 9.15 -15.94 -1.97
N GLN A 74 7.84 -15.79 -1.90
CA GLN A 74 6.95 -15.78 -3.06
C GLN A 74 7.24 -14.60 -4.02
N MET A 75 7.51 -13.40 -3.47
CA MET A 75 7.90 -12.25 -4.26
C MET A 75 9.24 -12.49 -5.00
N ILE A 76 10.24 -13.03 -4.30
CA ILE A 76 11.56 -13.30 -4.89
C ILE A 76 11.47 -14.40 -5.95
N SER A 77 10.67 -15.45 -5.70
CA SER A 77 10.49 -16.55 -6.65
C SER A 77 9.77 -16.13 -7.93
N ALA A 78 8.91 -15.12 -7.88
CA ALA A 78 8.26 -14.55 -9.05
C ALA A 78 9.23 -13.82 -10.00
N GLY A 79 10.42 -13.42 -9.52
CA GLY A 79 11.44 -12.78 -10.35
C GLY A 79 10.97 -11.50 -11.08
N GLY A 80 9.88 -10.88 -10.61
CA GLY A 80 9.24 -9.74 -11.26
C GLY A 80 8.20 -10.11 -12.34
N ASP A 81 8.03 -11.39 -12.65
CA ASP A 81 6.94 -11.87 -13.52
C ASP A 81 5.86 -12.53 -12.64
N PRO A 82 4.73 -11.85 -12.41
CA PRO A 82 3.68 -12.37 -11.54
C PRO A 82 3.03 -13.65 -12.08
N THR A 83 3.15 -13.96 -13.39
CA THR A 83 2.58 -15.19 -13.96
C THR A 83 3.37 -16.44 -13.54
N GLN A 84 4.60 -16.29 -13.07
CA GLN A 84 5.47 -17.36 -12.59
C GLN A 84 5.51 -17.46 -11.05
N ALA A 85 4.71 -16.66 -10.36
CA ALA A 85 4.65 -16.66 -8.91
C ALA A 85 4.16 -18.02 -8.38
N THR A 86 4.76 -18.49 -7.29
CA THR A 86 4.31 -19.69 -6.58
C THR A 86 2.95 -19.49 -5.91
N ASN A 87 2.57 -18.25 -5.63
CA ASN A 87 1.27 -17.91 -5.05
C ASN A 87 0.22 -17.78 -6.16
N GLU A 88 -0.82 -18.60 -6.10
CA GLU A 88 -1.90 -18.64 -7.08
C GLU A 88 -2.59 -17.28 -7.28
N GLN A 89 -2.76 -16.50 -6.22
CA GLN A 89 -3.40 -15.18 -6.30
C GLN A 89 -2.54 -14.18 -7.11
N ILE A 90 -1.23 -14.12 -6.87
CA ILE A 90 -0.31 -13.25 -7.63
C ILE A 90 -0.25 -13.73 -9.08
N GLN A 91 -0.24 -15.04 -9.29
CA GLN A 91 -0.26 -15.63 -10.63
C GLN A 91 -1.52 -15.22 -11.41
N GLN A 92 -2.69 -15.29 -10.78
CA GLN A 92 -3.96 -14.87 -11.38
C GLN A 92 -3.97 -13.36 -11.70
N PHE A 93 -3.36 -12.51 -10.86
CA PHE A 93 -3.17 -11.09 -11.17
C PHE A 93 -2.32 -10.91 -12.44
N GLY A 94 -1.22 -11.64 -12.55
CA GLY A 94 -0.36 -11.61 -13.73
C GLY A 94 -1.07 -12.07 -15.01
N VAL A 95 -1.86 -13.14 -14.91
CA VAL A 95 -2.66 -13.64 -16.03
C VAL A 95 -3.70 -12.60 -16.46
N ALA A 96 -4.37 -11.92 -15.51
CA ALA A 96 -5.32 -10.86 -15.81
C ALA A 96 -4.67 -9.72 -16.61
N PHE A 97 -3.51 -9.21 -16.17
CA PHE A 97 -2.77 -8.19 -16.93
C PHE A 97 -2.35 -8.66 -18.32
N LYS A 98 -1.93 -9.92 -18.44
CA LYS A 98 -1.52 -10.52 -19.71
C LYS A 98 -2.70 -10.63 -20.67
N ASN A 99 -3.87 -11.06 -20.20
CA ASN A 99 -5.09 -11.16 -20.98
C ASN A 99 -5.58 -9.78 -21.45
N GLY A 100 -5.51 -8.76 -20.56
CA GLY A 100 -5.93 -7.40 -20.89
C GLY A 100 -5.05 -6.73 -21.94
N GLY A 101 -3.76 -7.01 -21.95
CA GLY A 101 -2.84 -6.45 -22.94
C GLY A 101 -2.93 -4.93 -23.05
N LEU A 102 -2.88 -4.42 -24.29
CA LEU A 102 -2.90 -2.98 -24.54
C LEU A 102 -4.30 -2.36 -24.46
N PHE A 103 -5.34 -3.05 -24.89
CA PHE A 103 -6.69 -2.47 -25.04
C PHE A 103 -7.75 -3.07 -24.13
N GLY A 104 -7.41 -4.12 -23.39
CA GLY A 104 -8.35 -4.84 -22.53
C GLY A 104 -9.27 -5.79 -23.29
N VAL A 105 -9.94 -6.67 -22.53
CA VAL A 105 -10.94 -7.61 -23.08
C VAL A 105 -12.34 -7.04 -23.17
N GLY A 106 -12.52 -5.80 -22.68
CA GLY A 106 -13.80 -5.11 -22.62
C GLY A 106 -14.46 -5.22 -21.25
N LEU A 107 -15.29 -4.23 -20.96
CA LEU A 107 -15.98 -4.06 -19.69
C LEU A 107 -16.90 -5.28 -19.41
N GLY A 108 -16.76 -5.88 -18.23
CA GLY A 108 -17.55 -7.03 -17.81
C GLY A 108 -17.04 -8.40 -18.32
N ASN A 109 -16.06 -8.41 -19.22
CA ASN A 109 -15.57 -9.64 -19.86
C ASN A 109 -14.31 -10.23 -19.17
N SER A 110 -13.97 -9.77 -17.99
CA SER A 110 -12.86 -10.33 -17.23
C SER A 110 -13.11 -11.80 -16.88
N GLY A 111 -12.30 -12.70 -17.44
CA GLY A 111 -12.34 -14.13 -17.15
C GLY A 111 -11.74 -14.48 -15.80
N GLN A 112 -10.74 -13.71 -15.34
CA GLN A 112 -10.07 -13.97 -14.07
C GLN A 112 -10.91 -13.51 -12.85
N LYS A 113 -11.87 -12.64 -13.02
CA LYS A 113 -12.79 -12.16 -11.98
C LYS A 113 -13.52 -13.28 -11.23
N THR A 114 -13.82 -14.40 -11.91
CA THR A 114 -14.49 -15.58 -11.31
C THR A 114 -13.51 -16.55 -10.65
N ASN A 115 -12.23 -16.47 -11.01
CA ASN A 115 -11.19 -17.39 -10.53
C ASN A 115 -10.37 -16.80 -9.38
N MET A 116 -10.38 -15.47 -9.24
CA MET A 116 -9.63 -14.80 -8.17
C MET A 116 -10.37 -14.84 -6.83
N PRO A 117 -9.68 -15.18 -5.74
CA PRO A 117 -10.19 -14.88 -4.41
C PRO A 117 -10.22 -13.35 -4.22
N LEU A 118 -11.37 -12.80 -3.81
CA LEU A 118 -11.56 -11.38 -3.51
C LEU A 118 -11.18 -10.42 -4.67
N PRO A 119 -11.70 -10.58 -5.87
CA PRO A 119 -11.33 -9.77 -7.04
C PRO A 119 -11.67 -8.28 -6.86
N TRP A 120 -12.69 -7.97 -6.06
CA TRP A 120 -13.18 -6.62 -5.81
C TRP A 120 -12.37 -5.84 -4.75
N THR A 121 -11.56 -6.54 -3.96
CA THR A 121 -10.73 -5.94 -2.91
C THR A 121 -9.28 -5.89 -3.35
N ASP A 122 -8.58 -6.99 -3.25
CA ASP A 122 -7.14 -7.09 -3.47
C ASP A 122 -6.77 -7.18 -4.96
N GLY A 123 -7.68 -7.71 -5.79
CA GLY A 123 -7.49 -7.90 -7.23
C GLY A 123 -8.01 -6.79 -8.11
N ILE A 124 -8.57 -5.71 -7.56
CA ILE A 124 -9.30 -4.70 -8.36
C ILE A 124 -8.46 -4.06 -9.47
N VAL A 125 -7.18 -3.78 -9.21
CA VAL A 125 -6.27 -3.22 -10.22
C VAL A 125 -6.02 -4.21 -11.35
N SER A 126 -5.91 -5.50 -11.04
CA SER A 126 -5.74 -6.55 -12.05
C SER A 126 -7.00 -6.74 -12.89
N VAL A 127 -8.19 -6.64 -12.28
CA VAL A 127 -9.48 -6.66 -13.00
C VAL A 127 -9.58 -5.46 -13.92
N ILE A 128 -9.25 -4.25 -13.46
CA ILE A 128 -9.21 -3.04 -14.30
C ILE A 128 -8.21 -3.22 -15.44
N GLY A 129 -7.04 -3.79 -15.16
CA GLY A 129 -6.03 -4.11 -16.15
C GLY A 129 -6.48 -5.13 -17.19
N GLU A 130 -7.27 -6.13 -16.80
CA GLU A 130 -7.86 -7.10 -17.73
C GLU A 130 -8.96 -6.49 -18.59
N GLU A 131 -9.91 -5.74 -17.98
CA GLU A 131 -11.06 -5.19 -18.70
C GLU A 131 -10.71 -4.00 -19.61
N PHE A 132 -9.87 -3.06 -19.13
CA PHE A 132 -9.53 -1.82 -19.84
C PHE A 132 -8.10 -1.80 -20.38
N GLY A 133 -7.29 -2.80 -20.09
CA GLY A 133 -5.91 -2.87 -20.51
C GLY A 133 -5.02 -1.81 -19.88
N LEU A 134 -3.95 -1.46 -20.59
CA LEU A 134 -2.99 -0.43 -20.19
C LEU A 134 -3.63 0.95 -19.94
N PRO A 135 -4.55 1.46 -20.81
CA PRO A 135 -5.21 2.74 -20.56
C PRO A 135 -5.98 2.80 -19.25
N GLY A 136 -6.68 1.73 -18.86
CA GLY A 136 -7.42 1.68 -17.60
C GLY A 136 -6.48 1.74 -16.38
N THR A 137 -5.41 0.97 -16.41
CA THR A 137 -4.40 0.99 -15.34
C THR A 137 -3.71 2.36 -15.24
N LEU A 138 -3.32 2.96 -16.38
CA LEU A 138 -2.72 4.29 -16.40
C LEU A 138 -3.69 5.37 -15.92
N PHE A 139 -4.98 5.25 -16.22
CA PHE A 139 -6.01 6.17 -15.75
C PHE A 139 -6.10 6.15 -14.22
N VAL A 140 -6.12 4.96 -13.60
CA VAL A 140 -6.10 4.83 -12.14
C VAL A 140 -4.85 5.49 -11.54
N VAL A 141 -3.67 5.23 -12.11
CA VAL A 141 -2.42 5.86 -11.67
C VAL A 141 -2.50 7.38 -11.80
N ALA A 142 -3.01 7.90 -12.93
CA ALA A 142 -3.17 9.34 -13.15
C ALA A 142 -4.11 10.00 -12.13
N LEU A 143 -5.19 9.31 -11.71
CA LEU A 143 -6.09 9.80 -10.66
C LEU A 143 -5.35 9.94 -9.31
N TYR A 144 -4.54 8.95 -8.93
CA TYR A 144 -3.73 9.05 -7.70
C TYR A 144 -2.64 10.11 -7.78
N LEU A 145 -2.01 10.31 -8.95
CA LEU A 145 -1.09 11.42 -9.16
C LEU A 145 -1.80 12.78 -9.03
N GLY A 146 -3.00 12.90 -9.61
CA GLY A 146 -3.84 14.10 -9.45
C GLY A 146 -4.23 14.36 -7.98
N LEU A 147 -4.64 13.32 -7.27
CA LEU A 147 -4.95 13.40 -5.83
C LEU A 147 -3.73 13.82 -5.02
N THR A 148 -2.58 13.22 -5.31
CA THR A 148 -1.29 13.57 -4.69
C THR A 148 -0.96 15.05 -4.90
N PHE A 149 -1.01 15.50 -6.14
CA PHE A 149 -0.71 16.90 -6.49
C PHE A 149 -1.66 17.88 -5.76
N ARG A 150 -2.96 17.59 -5.77
CA ARG A 150 -3.96 18.40 -5.07
C ARG A 150 -3.78 18.38 -3.57
N GLY A 151 -3.56 17.22 -2.98
CA GLY A 151 -3.33 17.08 -1.54
C GLY A 151 -2.07 17.80 -1.06
N LEU A 152 -0.95 17.68 -1.78
CA LEU A 152 0.27 18.41 -1.47
C LEU A 152 0.09 19.93 -1.64
N ARG A 153 -0.68 20.36 -2.65
CA ARG A 153 -1.01 21.77 -2.82
C ARG A 153 -1.86 22.31 -1.66
N ILE A 154 -2.84 21.54 -1.19
CA ILE A 154 -3.65 21.90 -0.01
C ILE A 154 -2.74 22.00 1.23
N ALA A 155 -1.87 21.01 1.43
CA ALA A 155 -0.91 21.04 2.53
C ALA A 155 -0.04 22.30 2.47
N SER A 156 0.55 22.64 1.32
CA SER A 156 1.41 23.82 1.15
C SER A 156 0.69 25.16 1.34
N GLN A 157 -0.64 25.20 1.23
CA GLN A 157 -1.46 26.39 1.43
C GLN A 157 -2.07 26.47 2.84
N ALA A 158 -1.81 25.50 3.72
CA ALA A 158 -2.27 25.53 5.09
C ALA A 158 -1.70 26.72 5.85
N ARG A 159 -2.53 27.35 6.69
CA ARG A 159 -2.16 28.56 7.43
C ARG A 159 -1.31 28.30 8.66
N ASP A 160 -1.35 27.07 9.15
CA ASP A 160 -0.68 26.64 10.39
C ASP A 160 0.02 25.29 10.17
N GLY A 161 1.01 25.01 11.03
CA GLY A 161 1.80 23.78 10.95
C GLY A 161 0.98 22.51 11.18
N PHE A 162 -0.07 22.58 11.99
CA PHE A 162 -0.95 21.42 12.21
C PHE A 162 -1.75 21.07 10.95
N GLY A 163 -2.39 22.06 10.33
CA GLY A 163 -3.12 21.88 9.08
C GLY A 163 -2.23 21.38 7.94
N PHE A 164 -0.98 21.90 7.87
CA PHE A 164 0.02 21.38 6.93
C PHE A 164 0.29 19.88 7.16
N LEU A 165 0.65 19.49 8.39
CA LEU A 165 0.97 18.10 8.70
C LEU A 165 -0.23 17.17 8.53
N LEU A 166 -1.43 17.63 8.86
CA LEU A 166 -2.66 16.85 8.70
C LEU A 166 -2.94 16.57 7.22
N ALA A 167 -2.97 17.59 6.37
CA ALA A 167 -3.22 17.45 4.95
C ALA A 167 -2.13 16.63 4.25
N PHE A 168 -0.86 16.88 4.63
CA PHE A 168 0.27 16.10 4.14
C PHE A 168 0.17 14.62 4.54
N GLY A 169 -0.12 14.34 5.81
CA GLY A 169 -0.22 13.00 6.35
C GLY A 169 -1.32 12.17 5.68
N ILE A 170 -2.53 12.75 5.52
CA ILE A 170 -3.64 12.11 4.81
C ILE A 170 -3.23 11.80 3.36
N THR A 171 -2.62 12.78 2.68
CA THR A 171 -2.20 12.60 1.29
C THR A 171 -1.18 11.46 1.16
N ILE A 172 -0.13 11.46 1.97
CA ILE A 172 0.93 10.44 1.94
C ILE A 172 0.39 9.06 2.32
N TRP A 173 -0.53 8.99 3.28
CA TRP A 173 -1.20 7.74 3.64
C TRP A 173 -1.92 7.12 2.45
N LEU A 174 -2.75 7.87 1.74
CA LEU A 174 -3.49 7.42 0.56
C LEU A 174 -2.55 6.99 -0.58
N VAL A 175 -1.48 7.76 -0.78
CA VAL A 175 -0.47 7.46 -1.81
C VAL A 175 0.28 6.17 -1.50
N PHE A 176 0.72 5.99 -0.26
CA PHE A 176 1.43 4.76 0.12
C PHE A 176 0.53 3.53 0.02
N GLN A 177 -0.75 3.64 0.42
CA GLN A 177 -1.71 2.56 0.20
C GLN A 177 -1.83 2.19 -1.28
N ALA A 178 -1.97 3.19 -2.16
CA ALA A 178 -2.09 2.96 -3.59
C ALA A 178 -0.82 2.32 -4.17
N ILE A 179 0.37 2.82 -3.79
CA ILE A 179 1.65 2.25 -4.24
C ILE A 179 1.79 0.79 -3.81
N VAL A 180 1.52 0.49 -2.53
CA VAL A 180 1.62 -0.87 -1.99
C VAL A 180 0.64 -1.80 -2.69
N HIS A 181 -0.60 -1.35 -2.91
CA HIS A 181 -1.62 -2.14 -3.60
C HIS A 181 -1.24 -2.43 -5.07
N VAL A 182 -0.81 -1.40 -5.81
CA VAL A 182 -0.37 -1.57 -7.21
C VAL A 182 0.87 -2.46 -7.28
N ALA A 183 1.84 -2.28 -6.37
CA ALA A 183 3.04 -3.12 -6.33
C ALA A 183 2.69 -4.59 -6.07
N ALA A 184 1.74 -4.87 -5.15
CA ALA A 184 1.27 -6.23 -4.90
C ALA A 184 0.55 -6.82 -6.13
N ALA A 185 -0.34 -6.05 -6.77
CA ALA A 185 -1.07 -6.49 -7.96
C ALA A 185 -0.15 -6.77 -9.16
N THR A 186 0.94 -6.02 -9.31
CA THR A 186 1.92 -6.20 -10.39
C THR A 186 3.03 -7.20 -10.07
N GLY A 187 3.01 -7.83 -8.89
CA GLY A 187 4.06 -8.76 -8.46
C GLY A 187 5.40 -8.11 -8.08
N LEU A 188 5.47 -6.77 -8.10
CA LEU A 188 6.66 -6.02 -7.68
C LEU A 188 6.78 -5.89 -6.15
N GLY A 189 5.72 -6.22 -5.44
CA GLY A 189 5.65 -6.18 -3.98
C GLY A 189 5.04 -7.45 -3.39
N PRO A 190 5.21 -7.68 -2.08
CA PRO A 190 4.58 -8.80 -1.41
C PRO A 190 3.06 -8.61 -1.40
N LEU A 191 2.31 -9.72 -1.46
CA LEU A 191 0.86 -9.70 -1.32
C LEU A 191 0.48 -9.09 0.03
N THR A 192 -0.28 -8.00 -0.02
CA THR A 192 -0.76 -7.29 1.17
C THR A 192 -2.27 -7.23 1.11
N GLY A 193 -2.98 -7.46 2.18
CA GLY A 193 -4.43 -7.24 2.25
C GLY A 193 -4.82 -5.75 2.34
N VAL A 194 -3.99 -4.85 1.82
CA VAL A 194 -4.25 -3.41 1.85
C VAL A 194 -5.13 -3.04 0.66
N THR A 195 -6.31 -2.51 0.94
CA THR A 195 -7.28 -2.09 -0.08
C THR A 195 -6.83 -0.82 -0.80
N LEU A 196 -7.18 -0.70 -2.08
CA LEU A 196 -6.95 0.53 -2.85
C LEU A 196 -7.96 1.60 -2.42
N PRO A 197 -7.55 2.75 -1.86
CA PRO A 197 -8.47 3.78 -1.38
C PRO A 197 -9.46 4.22 -2.46
N PHE A 198 -10.74 4.39 -2.10
CA PHE A 198 -11.84 4.82 -2.98
C PHE A 198 -12.23 3.86 -4.12
N VAL A 199 -11.42 2.86 -4.46
CA VAL A 199 -11.65 1.97 -5.61
C VAL A 199 -11.98 0.55 -5.16
N SER A 200 -11.24 0.00 -4.18
CA SER A 200 -11.51 -1.34 -3.67
C SER A 200 -12.83 -1.41 -2.91
N TYR A 201 -13.55 -2.52 -3.08
CA TYR A 201 -14.73 -2.82 -2.28
C TYR A 201 -14.31 -3.14 -0.84
N GLY A 202 -14.67 -2.26 0.08
CA GLY A 202 -14.41 -2.41 1.51
C GLY A 202 -15.22 -1.37 2.27
N GLY A 203 -16.37 -1.77 2.86
CA GLY A 203 -17.30 -0.84 3.50
C GLY A 203 -16.61 0.05 4.54
N SER A 204 -15.86 -0.52 5.45
CA SER A 204 -15.13 0.21 6.50
C SER A 204 -14.03 1.11 5.91
N SER A 205 -13.26 0.61 4.94
CA SER A 205 -12.19 1.36 4.27
C SER A 205 -12.76 2.58 3.52
N LEU A 206 -13.89 2.40 2.83
CA LEU A 206 -14.52 3.45 2.05
C LEU A 206 -15.06 4.57 2.94
N VAL A 207 -15.73 4.22 4.04
CA VAL A 207 -16.24 5.19 5.03
C VAL A 207 -15.10 5.99 5.65
N ILE A 208 -14.02 5.33 6.08
CA ILE A 208 -12.87 6.01 6.70
C ILE A 208 -12.16 6.94 5.70
N ASN A 209 -12.03 6.53 4.43
CA ASN A 209 -11.37 7.35 3.42
C ASN A 209 -12.23 8.53 2.94
N MET A 210 -13.56 8.50 3.17
CA MET A 210 -14.48 9.59 2.80
C MET A 210 -14.74 10.57 3.95
N ALA A 211 -14.44 10.22 5.19
CA ALA A 211 -14.62 11.06 6.37
C ALA A 211 -13.48 12.06 6.54
#